data_59de18d73481b7ae634ce7b28f4d3307
#
_entry.id   59de18d73481b7ae634ce7b28f4d3307
#
_cell.length_a   1.000
_cell.length_b   1.000
_cell.length_c   1.000
_cell.angle_alpha   90.00
_cell.angle_beta   90.00
_cell.angle_gamma   90.00
#
_symmetry.space_group_name_H-M   'P 1'
#
loop_
_entity.id
_entity.type
_entity.pdbx_description
1 polymer ?
#
loop_
_entity_poly.entity_id
_entity_poly.type
_entity_poly.pdbx_seq_one_letter_code
_entity_poly.pdbx_strand_id
1 'polypeptide(L)'
;MNEKIHVLDSTAFYAGIPFQGEGKYYTTYQVLDEVRGRGIGAQLIHSRVQVTEPSKESVQKVKEASNRTGDQKSLSEADTSILAVTLDLVKSRRGEEVVLVTDDFAVRNVAEVIGINLSETSIRGEWKKITWITYCKGCGKEYLDPKRSVCEVCGTKLSRKPRPSN
;
A
#
# COMPACT_ATOMS: atom_id res chain seq x y z
N MET A 1 -17.53 -16.07 -16.51
CA MET A 1 -17.37 -14.80 -15.75
C MET A 1 -15.98 -14.84 -15.13
N ASN A 2 -15.13 -13.86 -15.42
CA ASN A 2 -13.81 -13.80 -14.77
C ASN A 2 -14.03 -13.50 -13.29
N GLU A 3 -13.68 -14.44 -12.42
CA GLU A 3 -13.73 -14.21 -10.98
C GLU A 3 -12.70 -13.15 -10.60
N LYS A 4 -13.15 -12.15 -9.86
CA LYS A 4 -12.31 -11.05 -9.36
C LYS A 4 -11.63 -11.48 -8.07
N ILE A 5 -10.31 -11.27 -7.99
CA ILE A 5 -9.51 -11.52 -6.80
C ILE A 5 -9.34 -10.20 -6.06
N HIS A 6 -9.74 -10.19 -4.79
CA HIS A 6 -9.58 -9.05 -3.89
C HIS A 6 -8.44 -9.33 -2.91
N VAL A 7 -7.41 -8.51 -2.93
CA VAL A 7 -6.33 -8.54 -1.94
C VAL A 7 -6.63 -7.47 -0.90
N LEU A 8 -6.74 -7.89 0.36
CA LEU A 8 -7.29 -7.07 1.44
C LEU A 8 -6.20 -6.54 2.35
N ASP A 9 -6.09 -5.23 2.43
CA ASP A 9 -5.35 -4.51 3.45
C ASP A 9 -6.15 -4.43 4.75
N SER A 10 -5.55 -3.99 5.85
CA SER A 10 -6.18 -3.84 7.17
C SER A 10 -7.44 -2.95 7.12
N THR A 11 -7.42 -1.88 6.33
CA THR A 11 -8.57 -0.98 6.12
C THR A 11 -9.79 -1.70 5.54
N ALA A 12 -9.60 -2.67 4.66
CA ALA A 12 -10.66 -3.48 4.07
C ALA A 12 -11.36 -4.37 5.12
N PHE A 13 -10.61 -4.90 6.09
CA PHE A 13 -11.19 -5.67 7.20
C PHE A 13 -12.03 -4.79 8.12
N TYR A 14 -11.57 -3.58 8.43
CA TYR A 14 -12.36 -2.64 9.24
C TYR A 14 -13.64 -2.17 8.54
N ALA A 15 -13.63 -2.11 7.21
CA ALA A 15 -14.82 -1.86 6.40
C ALA A 15 -15.76 -3.08 6.26
N GLY A 16 -15.35 -4.26 6.74
CA GLY A 16 -16.13 -5.49 6.69
C GLY A 16 -16.21 -6.14 5.30
N ILE A 17 -15.31 -5.80 4.38
CA ILE A 17 -15.32 -6.29 2.99
C ILE A 17 -15.38 -7.82 2.87
N PRO A 18 -14.59 -8.64 3.62
CA PRO A 18 -14.61 -10.09 3.48
C PRO A 18 -15.96 -10.75 3.88
N PHE A 19 -16.83 -9.99 4.52
CA PHE A 19 -18.11 -10.46 5.03
C PHE A 19 -19.31 -10.03 4.16
N GLN A 20 -19.05 -9.23 3.12
CA GLN A 20 -20.05 -8.67 2.22
C GLN A 20 -19.88 -9.25 0.82
N GLY A 21 -20.67 -10.27 0.48
CA GLY A 21 -20.71 -10.81 -0.89
C GLY A 21 -19.85 -12.05 -1.13
N GLU A 22 -19.81 -12.45 -2.41
CA GLU A 22 -19.03 -13.59 -2.89
C GLU A 22 -17.78 -13.09 -3.61
N GLY A 23 -16.63 -13.73 -3.36
CA GLY A 23 -15.37 -13.39 -3.99
C GLY A 23 -14.20 -14.21 -3.45
N LYS A 24 -13.08 -14.19 -4.19
CA LYS A 24 -11.81 -14.73 -3.73
C LYS A 24 -11.05 -13.64 -3.00
N TYR A 25 -10.83 -13.82 -1.71
CA TYR A 25 -10.15 -12.86 -0.87
C TYR A 25 -8.78 -13.38 -0.43
N TYR A 26 -7.77 -12.53 -0.54
CA TYR A 26 -6.40 -12.82 -0.13
C TYR A 26 -5.89 -11.74 0.83
N THR A 27 -4.98 -12.12 1.73
CA THR A 27 -4.26 -11.21 2.61
C THR A 27 -2.92 -11.82 3.02
N THR A 28 -2.17 -11.14 3.89
CA THR A 28 -0.89 -11.61 4.44
C THR A 28 -0.98 -11.85 5.94
N TYR A 29 -0.03 -12.58 6.50
CA TYR A 29 0.06 -12.78 7.95
C TYR A 29 0.28 -11.45 8.67
N GLN A 30 1.10 -10.56 8.14
CA GLN A 30 1.39 -9.25 8.71
C GLN A 30 0.14 -8.38 8.84
N VAL A 31 -0.70 -8.35 7.80
CA VAL A 31 -1.99 -7.66 7.84
C VAL A 31 -2.93 -8.29 8.86
N LEU A 32 -2.97 -9.64 8.95
CA LEU A 32 -3.80 -10.32 9.94
C LEU A 32 -3.38 -10.01 11.38
N ASP A 33 -2.09 -9.90 11.65
CA ASP A 33 -1.59 -9.58 12.98
C ASP A 33 -2.02 -8.17 13.41
N GLU A 34 -2.00 -7.19 12.50
CA GLU A 34 -2.54 -5.85 12.76
C GLU A 34 -4.05 -5.88 13.07
N VAL A 35 -4.81 -6.64 12.29
CA VAL A 35 -6.28 -6.75 12.42
C VAL A 35 -6.67 -7.44 13.72
N ARG A 36 -5.98 -8.52 14.10
CA ARG A 36 -6.20 -9.26 15.36
C ARG A 36 -5.95 -8.38 16.57
N GLY A 37 -4.92 -7.57 16.56
CA GLY A 37 -4.60 -6.63 17.63
C GLY A 37 -5.72 -5.63 17.91
N ARG A 38 -6.69 -5.47 17.00
CA ARG A 38 -7.85 -4.59 17.13
C ARG A 38 -9.19 -5.32 17.30
N GLY A 39 -9.17 -6.63 17.63
CA GLY A 39 -10.36 -7.38 18.07
C GLY A 39 -11.24 -7.99 17.00
N ILE A 40 -10.79 -8.04 15.72
CA ILE A 40 -11.52 -8.77 14.69
C ILE A 40 -11.29 -10.28 14.85
N GLY A 41 -12.38 -11.05 14.98
CA GLY A 41 -12.33 -12.47 15.30
C GLY A 41 -11.63 -13.32 14.23
N ALA A 42 -10.57 -14.01 14.63
CA ALA A 42 -9.72 -14.81 13.74
C ALA A 42 -10.48 -15.93 12.99
N GLN A 43 -11.47 -16.55 13.62
CA GLN A 43 -12.22 -17.68 13.02
C GLN A 43 -13.05 -17.27 11.80
N LEU A 44 -13.64 -16.09 11.79
CA LEU A 44 -14.42 -15.57 10.65
C LEU A 44 -13.54 -15.24 9.46
N ILE A 45 -12.30 -14.79 9.71
CA ILE A 45 -11.35 -14.45 8.66
C ILE A 45 -10.90 -15.71 7.92
N HIS A 46 -10.49 -16.74 8.63
CA HIS A 46 -9.94 -17.98 8.04
C HIS A 46 -10.91 -18.75 7.15
N SER A 47 -12.22 -18.61 7.36
CA SER A 47 -13.21 -19.30 6.52
C SER A 47 -13.40 -18.66 5.14
N ARG A 48 -13.01 -17.40 4.96
CA ARG A 48 -13.28 -16.62 3.74
C ARG A 48 -12.05 -16.04 3.05
N VAL A 49 -10.93 -15.92 3.77
CA VAL A 49 -9.74 -15.22 3.28
C VAL A 49 -8.56 -16.19 3.22
N GLN A 50 -7.92 -16.29 2.06
CA GLN A 50 -6.69 -17.05 1.88
C GLN A 50 -5.50 -16.20 2.32
N VAL A 51 -4.68 -16.76 3.20
CA VAL A 51 -3.45 -16.09 3.67
C VAL A 51 -2.28 -16.60 2.85
N THR A 52 -1.49 -15.69 2.32
CA THR A 52 -0.32 -16.04 1.51
C THR A 52 0.86 -15.12 1.81
N GLU A 53 2.07 -15.60 1.57
CA GLU A 53 3.28 -14.82 1.77
C GLU A 53 3.83 -14.31 0.44
N PRO A 54 4.44 -13.11 0.44
CA PRO A 54 5.04 -12.54 -0.76
C PRO A 54 6.37 -13.20 -1.10
N SER A 55 6.70 -13.24 -2.39
CA SER A 55 8.04 -13.59 -2.85
C SER A 55 9.05 -12.48 -2.49
N LYS A 56 10.31 -12.89 -2.26
CA LYS A 56 11.41 -11.94 -2.00
C LYS A 56 11.60 -10.94 -3.15
N GLU A 57 11.39 -11.39 -4.39
CA GLU A 57 11.49 -10.55 -5.58
C GLU A 57 10.44 -9.42 -5.56
N SER A 58 9.18 -9.75 -5.25
CA SER A 58 8.11 -8.76 -5.20
C SER A 58 8.27 -7.80 -4.03
N VAL A 59 8.72 -8.26 -2.87
CA VAL A 59 9.09 -7.39 -1.75
C VAL A 59 10.17 -6.39 -2.15
N GLN A 60 11.22 -6.82 -2.88
CA GLN A 60 12.26 -5.93 -3.34
C GLN A 60 11.72 -4.87 -4.32
N LYS A 61 10.85 -5.25 -5.26
CA LYS A 61 10.19 -4.31 -6.19
C LYS A 61 9.37 -3.25 -5.48
N VAL A 62 8.62 -3.65 -4.45
CA VAL A 62 7.84 -2.70 -3.62
C VAL A 62 8.76 -1.71 -2.91
N LYS A 63 9.86 -2.19 -2.31
CA LYS A 63 10.85 -1.32 -1.66
C LYS A 63 11.49 -0.31 -2.61
N GLU A 64 11.81 -0.71 -3.83
CA GLU A 64 12.34 0.18 -4.87
C GLU A 64 11.31 1.22 -5.30
N ALA A 65 10.04 0.81 -5.46
CA ALA A 65 8.96 1.72 -5.81
C ALA A 65 8.69 2.73 -4.69
N SER A 66 8.64 2.28 -3.43
CA SER A 66 8.43 3.16 -2.27
C SER A 66 9.56 4.19 -2.07
N ASN A 67 10.80 3.81 -2.45
CA ASN A 67 11.91 4.76 -2.50
C ASN A 67 11.68 5.87 -3.55
N ARG A 68 11.13 5.50 -4.73
CA ARG A 68 10.85 6.46 -5.81
C ARG A 68 9.71 7.42 -5.47
N THR A 69 8.67 6.94 -4.79
CA THR A 69 7.54 7.78 -4.35
C THR A 69 7.86 8.61 -3.11
N GLY A 70 8.93 8.26 -2.38
CA GLY A 70 9.27 8.87 -1.09
C GLY A 70 8.46 8.32 0.09
N ASP A 71 7.67 7.26 -0.10
CA ASP A 71 6.80 6.67 0.93
C ASP A 71 7.49 5.59 1.77
N GLN A 72 8.77 5.29 1.52
CA GLN A 72 9.51 4.21 2.20
C GLN A 72 9.38 4.24 3.74
N LYS A 73 9.34 5.45 4.33
CA LYS A 73 9.22 5.62 5.79
C LYS A 73 7.78 5.57 6.30
N SER A 74 6.81 5.61 5.39
CA SER A 74 5.39 5.59 5.69
C SER A 74 4.77 4.22 5.54
N LEU A 75 5.41 3.30 4.78
CA LEU A 75 4.97 1.93 4.63
C LEU A 75 5.42 1.07 5.82
N SER A 76 4.48 0.40 6.44
CA SER A 76 4.73 -0.66 7.43
C SER A 76 5.22 -1.94 6.75
N GLU A 77 5.56 -2.94 7.55
CA GLU A 77 5.87 -4.28 7.04
C GLU A 77 4.63 -4.94 6.42
N ALA A 78 3.46 -4.73 7.02
CA ALA A 78 2.18 -5.20 6.49
C ALA A 78 1.88 -4.58 5.12
N ASP A 79 2.04 -3.25 4.97
CA ASP A 79 1.86 -2.55 3.70
C ASP A 79 2.77 -3.09 2.60
N THR A 80 4.04 -3.29 2.94
CA THR A 80 5.03 -3.87 2.01
C THR A 80 4.63 -5.29 1.59
N SER A 81 4.17 -6.09 2.54
CA SER A 81 3.77 -7.48 2.30
C SER A 81 2.53 -7.57 1.39
N ILE A 82 1.52 -6.75 1.64
CA ILE A 82 0.27 -6.80 0.87
C ILE A 82 0.46 -6.31 -0.57
N LEU A 83 1.26 -5.28 -0.79
CA LEU A 83 1.67 -4.83 -2.12
C LEU A 83 2.40 -5.92 -2.88
N ALA A 84 3.36 -6.60 -2.22
CA ALA A 84 4.16 -7.65 -2.83
C ALA A 84 3.33 -8.89 -3.18
N VAL A 85 2.42 -9.33 -2.30
CA VAL A 85 1.48 -10.43 -2.60
C VAL A 85 0.58 -10.08 -3.77
N THR A 86 0.10 -8.84 -3.85
CA THR A 86 -0.71 -8.40 -4.99
C THR A 86 0.06 -8.54 -6.30
N LEU A 87 1.34 -8.14 -6.33
CA LEU A 87 2.20 -8.34 -7.51
C LEU A 87 2.36 -9.82 -7.88
N ASP A 88 2.55 -10.70 -6.90
CA ASP A 88 2.69 -12.12 -7.15
C ASP A 88 1.40 -12.73 -7.71
N LEU A 89 0.25 -12.32 -7.19
CA LEU A 89 -1.05 -12.75 -7.70
C LEU A 89 -1.31 -12.26 -9.12
N VAL A 90 -1.00 -11.00 -9.43
CA VAL A 90 -1.09 -10.47 -10.81
C VAL A 90 -0.25 -11.28 -11.78
N LYS A 91 0.95 -11.71 -11.40
CA LYS A 91 1.83 -12.53 -12.24
C LYS A 91 1.33 -13.96 -12.41
N SER A 92 0.82 -14.58 -11.34
CA SER A 92 0.45 -16.00 -11.32
C SER A 92 -0.98 -16.27 -11.80
N ARG A 93 -1.89 -15.31 -11.69
CA ARG A 93 -3.31 -15.42 -12.02
C ARG A 93 -3.63 -14.74 -13.35
N ARG A 94 -2.97 -15.17 -14.44
CA ARG A 94 -3.19 -14.64 -15.78
C ARG A 94 -4.64 -14.87 -16.22
N GLY A 95 -5.32 -13.78 -16.56
CA GLY A 95 -6.73 -13.79 -17.00
C GLY A 95 -7.76 -13.57 -15.88
N GLU A 96 -7.35 -13.52 -14.61
CA GLU A 96 -8.18 -13.07 -13.50
C GLU A 96 -7.89 -11.60 -13.19
N GLU A 97 -8.92 -10.83 -12.84
CA GLU A 97 -8.73 -9.45 -12.38
C GLU A 97 -8.29 -9.44 -10.92
N VAL A 98 -7.08 -8.98 -10.63
CA VAL A 98 -6.57 -8.82 -9.26
C VAL A 98 -6.63 -7.36 -8.85
N VAL A 99 -7.23 -7.09 -7.69
CA VAL A 99 -7.45 -5.73 -7.18
C VAL A 99 -7.03 -5.66 -5.72
N LEU A 100 -6.21 -4.67 -5.37
CA LEU A 100 -5.87 -4.34 -3.99
C LEU A 100 -6.93 -3.41 -3.40
N VAL A 101 -7.49 -3.79 -2.25
CA VAL A 101 -8.51 -3.03 -1.53
C VAL A 101 -7.86 -2.33 -0.33
N THR A 102 -7.70 -1.01 -0.42
CA THR A 102 -7.08 -0.20 0.63
C THR A 102 -7.53 1.26 0.56
N ASP A 103 -7.60 1.92 1.70
CA ASP A 103 -7.78 3.37 1.82
C ASP A 103 -6.49 4.09 2.26
N ASP A 104 -5.38 3.36 2.48
CA ASP A 104 -4.11 3.96 2.86
C ASP A 104 -3.44 4.68 1.69
N PHE A 105 -3.12 5.97 1.86
CA PHE A 105 -2.53 6.81 0.82
C PHE A 105 -1.11 6.37 0.41
N ALA A 106 -0.29 5.92 1.35
CA ALA A 106 1.07 5.49 1.03
C ALA A 106 1.06 4.20 0.23
N VAL A 107 0.20 3.26 0.61
CA VAL A 107 -0.04 1.99 -0.11
C VAL A 107 -0.53 2.28 -1.53
N ARG A 108 -1.53 3.17 -1.69
CA ARG A 108 -2.10 3.55 -2.99
C ARG A 108 -1.09 4.21 -3.91
N ASN A 109 -0.26 5.13 -3.39
CA ASN A 109 0.80 5.77 -4.17
C ASN A 109 1.79 4.77 -4.77
N VAL A 110 2.23 3.81 -3.95
CA VAL A 110 3.18 2.79 -4.39
C VAL A 110 2.52 1.81 -5.36
N ALA A 111 1.29 1.38 -5.08
CA ALA A 111 0.50 0.49 -5.93
C ALA A 111 0.36 1.05 -7.35
N GLU A 112 0.07 2.34 -7.49
CA GLU A 112 -0.05 3.00 -8.79
C GLU A 112 1.26 2.98 -9.57
N VAL A 113 2.40 3.25 -8.91
CA VAL A 113 3.73 3.24 -9.56
C VAL A 113 4.11 1.85 -10.07
N ILE A 114 3.69 0.79 -9.40
CA ILE A 114 3.97 -0.60 -9.78
C ILE A 114 2.85 -1.24 -10.63
N GLY A 115 1.82 -0.47 -10.99
CA GLY A 115 0.75 -0.90 -11.90
C GLY A 115 -0.26 -1.87 -11.28
N ILE A 116 -0.52 -1.79 -9.98
CA ILE A 116 -1.56 -2.56 -9.28
C ILE A 116 -2.91 -1.86 -9.43
N ASN A 117 -3.94 -2.63 -9.80
CA ASN A 117 -5.32 -2.15 -9.77
C ASN A 117 -5.80 -1.95 -8.33
N LEU A 118 -6.44 -0.83 -8.08
CA LEU A 118 -6.93 -0.43 -6.78
C LEU A 118 -8.45 -0.41 -6.70
N SER A 119 -8.97 -0.71 -5.52
CA SER A 119 -10.36 -0.46 -5.12
C SER A 119 -10.36 0.21 -3.75
N GLU A 120 -11.35 1.07 -3.52
CA GLU A 120 -11.57 1.71 -2.22
C GLU A 120 -12.51 0.89 -1.36
N THR A 121 -12.39 1.03 -0.05
CA THR A 121 -13.31 0.41 0.91
C THR A 121 -14.57 1.24 1.08
N SER A 122 -14.50 2.54 0.81
CA SER A 122 -15.62 3.48 0.96
C SER A 122 -15.75 4.41 -0.24
N ILE A 123 -16.96 4.90 -0.47
CA ILE A 123 -17.33 5.89 -1.51
C ILE A 123 -16.80 7.29 -1.08
N ARG A 124 -15.51 7.44 -0.87
CA ARG A 124 -14.90 8.73 -0.58
C ARG A 124 -14.12 9.19 -1.80
N GLY A 125 -14.69 10.14 -2.50
CA GLY A 125 -14.09 11.09 -3.43
C GLY A 125 -12.90 10.67 -4.33
N GLU A 126 -12.65 11.41 -5.38
CA GLU A 126 -11.53 11.16 -6.31
C GLU A 126 -10.18 11.15 -5.59
N TRP A 127 -9.51 10.00 -5.64
CA TRP A 127 -8.13 9.88 -5.16
C TRP A 127 -7.17 10.61 -6.12
N LYS A 128 -6.32 11.47 -5.54
CA LYS A 128 -5.25 12.14 -6.28
C LYS A 128 -3.90 11.59 -5.84
N LYS A 129 -3.10 11.15 -6.81
CA LYS A 129 -1.73 10.70 -6.57
C LYS A 129 -0.92 11.80 -5.87
N ILE A 130 -0.33 11.45 -4.73
CA ILE A 130 0.54 12.35 -3.98
C ILE A 130 1.99 11.94 -4.21
N THR A 131 2.77 12.80 -4.87
CA THR A 131 4.22 12.66 -4.92
C THR A 131 4.83 13.53 -3.83
N TRP A 132 5.69 12.95 -2.99
CA TRP A 132 6.34 13.66 -1.90
C TRP A 132 7.68 14.22 -2.35
N ILE A 133 7.95 15.47 -1.98
CA ILE A 133 9.29 16.07 -2.10
C ILE A 133 9.84 16.42 -0.73
N THR A 134 11.14 16.29 -0.59
CA THR A 134 11.88 16.70 0.60
C THR A 134 12.27 18.18 0.45
N TYR A 135 12.07 19.00 1.48
CA TYR A 135 12.40 20.41 1.45
C TYR A 135 12.94 20.91 2.79
N CYS A 136 13.67 22.00 2.75
CA CYS A 136 14.17 22.69 3.93
C CYS A 136 13.20 23.78 4.38
N LYS A 137 12.72 23.70 5.62
CA LYS A 137 11.87 24.76 6.21
C LYS A 137 12.63 26.08 6.45
N GLY A 138 13.97 26.02 6.57
CA GLY A 138 14.79 27.20 6.83
C GLY A 138 15.07 28.02 5.57
N CYS A 139 15.54 27.39 4.49
CA CYS A 139 15.94 28.09 3.26
C CYS A 139 15.09 27.79 2.04
N GLY A 140 14.06 26.95 2.16
CA GLY A 140 13.14 26.62 1.07
C GLY A 140 13.68 25.64 0.01
N LYS A 141 14.97 25.25 0.06
CA LYS A 141 15.56 24.37 -0.96
C LYS A 141 14.86 23.02 -0.99
N GLU A 142 14.53 22.56 -2.20
CA GLU A 142 13.91 21.26 -2.45
C GLU A 142 14.94 20.21 -2.87
N TYR A 143 14.70 18.97 -2.49
CA TYR A 143 15.57 17.82 -2.73
C TYR A 143 14.77 16.67 -3.33
N LEU A 144 15.30 16.07 -4.38
CA LEU A 144 14.70 14.89 -5.01
C LEU A 144 15.07 13.59 -4.27
N ASP A 145 16.12 13.61 -3.46
CA ASP A 145 16.57 12.44 -2.69
C ASP A 145 15.78 12.32 -1.38
N PRO A 146 14.90 11.32 -1.24
CA PRO A 146 14.08 11.12 -0.04
C PRO A 146 14.90 10.66 1.19
N LYS A 147 16.16 10.23 1.00
CA LYS A 147 17.03 9.73 2.07
C LYS A 147 17.73 10.87 2.82
N ARG A 148 17.78 12.06 2.26
CA ARG A 148 18.38 13.21 2.92
C ARG A 148 17.60 13.62 4.17
N SER A 149 18.33 13.85 5.26
CA SER A 149 17.76 14.27 6.55
C SER A 149 18.10 15.71 6.93
N VAL A 150 19.17 16.27 6.35
CA VAL A 150 19.71 17.60 6.71
C VAL A 150 19.97 18.40 5.43
N CYS A 151 19.66 19.70 5.51
CA CYS A 151 19.92 20.66 4.44
C CYS A 151 21.41 20.93 4.29
N GLU A 152 21.95 20.78 3.09
CA GLU A 152 23.36 21.07 2.80
C GLU A 152 23.71 22.57 2.81
N VAL A 153 22.67 23.46 2.73
CA VAL A 153 22.85 24.89 2.67
C VAL A 153 22.84 25.53 4.05
N CYS A 154 21.89 25.16 4.92
CA CYS A 154 21.69 25.81 6.21
C CYS A 154 21.69 24.86 7.41
N GLY A 155 21.94 23.57 7.23
CA GLY A 155 22.00 22.58 8.30
C GLY A 155 20.65 22.23 8.95
N THR A 156 19.53 22.84 8.51
CA THR A 156 18.21 22.58 9.08
C THR A 156 17.74 21.17 8.73
N LYS A 157 17.06 20.50 9.67
CA LYS A 157 16.41 19.20 9.42
C LYS A 157 15.38 19.33 8.32
N LEU A 158 15.44 18.44 7.34
CA LEU A 158 14.53 18.43 6.21
C LEU A 158 13.15 17.87 6.59
N SER A 159 12.13 18.34 5.89
CA SER A 159 10.74 17.89 6.02
C SER A 159 10.19 17.49 4.66
N ARG A 160 9.10 16.74 4.63
CA ARG A 160 8.42 16.38 3.38
C ARG A 160 7.17 17.23 3.19
N LYS A 161 6.84 17.54 1.95
CA LYS A 161 5.58 18.16 1.54
C LYS A 161 5.05 17.49 0.28
N PRO A 162 3.72 17.48 0.06
CA PRO A 162 3.16 17.06 -1.21
C PRO A 162 3.69 17.92 -2.35
N ARG A 163 4.04 17.30 -3.46
CA ARG A 163 4.34 18.01 -4.71
C ARG A 163 3.02 18.33 -5.39
N PRO A 164 2.72 19.58 -5.75
CA PRO A 164 1.54 19.88 -6.56
C PRO A 164 1.59 19.06 -7.86
N SER A 165 0.54 18.35 -8.18
CA SER A 165 0.36 17.77 -9.52
C SER A 165 0.04 18.92 -10.47
N ASN A 166 0.89 19.11 -11.46
CA ASN A 166 0.56 19.99 -12.60
C ASN A 166 -0.56 19.35 -13.43
#